data_18c1852134e781a02f5e50167889f555
#
_entry.id   18c1852134e781a02f5e50167889f555
#
_cell.length_a   1.000
_cell.length_b   1.000
_cell.length_c   1.000
_cell.angle_alpha   90.00
_cell.angle_beta   90.00
_cell.angle_gamma   90.00
#
_symmetry.space_group_name_H-M   'P 1'
#
loop_
_entity.id
_entity.type
_entity.pdbx_description
1 polymer ?
#
loop_
_entity_poly.entity_id
_entity_poly.type
_entity_poly.pdbx_seq_one_letter_code
_entity_poly.pdbx_strand_id
1 'polypeptide(L)'
;MSAPVPLLDVQNFGLQFRTRSGTVHALEHVNLRLHKGEIVGLVGESGSGKSVLSYAMLGISDAAARVTGGTAMFGGLDLLTASQRTLADLRGREISMIFQSPRTALNPIRTIGLQIEDVLRRHAVATRTGTGPERGRGLHDRAVQALREVAIADPECRYHAYPFELSGGMCQRVMIAIALACRPGLLIADEPTTGLDVTTQAAVMDLITGLARERQMATLFITHDLGLAAEYCDRIVVMHAGHAVESAPTKALFSAPRHPYTARLMSSTPDQQGSLAELAPVPGNLPDLRRSDLPNCRFIERCTRATDVCQGSLPVLSSSSDHAVACWHPLQAITSGSSDEASAHA
;
A
#
# COMPACT_ATOMS: atom_id res chain seq x y z
N MET A 1 -27.64 10.15 -3.20
CA MET A 1 -26.90 9.06 -3.87
C MET A 1 -26.17 8.29 -2.77
N SER A 2 -26.36 6.97 -2.65
CA SER A 2 -25.61 6.16 -1.68
C SER A 2 -24.13 6.22 -2.01
N ALA A 3 -23.27 6.33 -0.98
CA ALA A 3 -21.81 6.28 -1.18
C ALA A 3 -21.42 4.98 -1.91
N PRO A 4 -20.45 5.00 -2.84
CA PRO A 4 -20.01 3.81 -3.55
C PRO A 4 -19.49 2.76 -2.55
N VAL A 5 -19.91 1.51 -2.75
CA VAL A 5 -19.48 0.39 -1.90
C VAL A 5 -17.99 0.15 -2.12
N PRO A 6 -17.16 0.12 -1.07
CA PRO A 6 -15.73 -0.16 -1.20
C PRO A 6 -15.50 -1.60 -1.65
N LEU A 7 -14.46 -1.83 -2.47
CA LEU A 7 -14.01 -3.17 -2.85
C LEU A 7 -13.31 -3.87 -1.68
N LEU A 8 -12.47 -3.12 -0.96
CA LEU A 8 -11.85 -3.54 0.30
C LEU A 8 -12.27 -2.58 1.41
N ASP A 9 -12.81 -3.12 2.50
CA ASP A 9 -13.19 -2.36 3.70
C ASP A 9 -12.58 -3.04 4.95
N VAL A 10 -11.54 -2.43 5.48
CA VAL A 10 -10.86 -2.85 6.71
C VAL A 10 -11.35 -1.96 7.84
N GLN A 11 -11.90 -2.58 8.89
CA GLN A 11 -12.46 -1.86 10.03
C GLN A 11 -11.89 -2.36 11.34
N ASN A 12 -11.38 -1.43 12.13
CA ASN A 12 -10.87 -1.67 13.49
C ASN A 12 -9.88 -2.84 13.57
N PHE A 13 -9.05 -3.01 12.53
CA PHE A 13 -8.17 -4.17 12.40
C PHE A 13 -6.98 -4.07 13.34
N GLY A 14 -6.74 -5.15 14.09
CA GLY A 14 -5.61 -5.32 14.98
C GLY A 14 -4.86 -6.62 14.73
N LEU A 15 -3.52 -6.57 14.82
CA LEU A 15 -2.64 -7.71 14.67
C LEU A 15 -1.41 -7.59 15.57
N GLN A 16 -1.06 -8.66 16.24
CA GLN A 16 0.14 -8.76 17.06
C GLN A 16 0.98 -9.97 16.69
N PHE A 17 2.28 -9.91 16.97
CA PHE A 17 3.17 -11.06 16.86
C PHE A 17 3.58 -11.55 18.25
N ARG A 18 3.46 -12.86 18.48
CA ARG A 18 3.98 -13.51 19.69
C ARG A 18 5.40 -13.97 19.43
N THR A 19 6.37 -13.27 20.00
CA THR A 19 7.79 -13.58 19.87
C THR A 19 8.38 -14.09 21.19
N ARG A 20 9.59 -14.65 21.14
CA ARG A 20 10.32 -15.07 22.37
C ARG A 20 10.63 -13.88 23.29
N SER A 21 10.77 -12.68 22.74
CA SER A 21 11.07 -11.44 23.49
C SER A 21 9.84 -10.65 23.92
N GLY A 22 8.63 -11.20 23.74
CA GLY A 22 7.37 -10.55 24.11
C GLY A 22 6.39 -10.42 22.94
N THR A 23 5.28 -9.79 23.19
CA THR A 23 4.24 -9.51 22.19
C THR A 23 4.53 -8.18 21.51
N VAL A 24 4.57 -8.18 20.16
CA VAL A 24 4.73 -6.97 19.35
C VAL A 24 3.34 -6.54 18.86
N HIS A 25 2.88 -5.36 19.26
CA HIS A 25 1.60 -4.76 18.84
C HIS A 25 1.74 -4.07 17.49
N ALA A 26 1.75 -4.88 16.42
CA ALA A 26 2.12 -4.43 15.09
C ALA A 26 1.07 -3.54 14.40
N LEU A 27 -0.23 -3.85 14.59
CA LEU A 27 -1.35 -3.06 14.08
C LEU A 27 -2.43 -2.96 15.14
N GLU A 28 -3.07 -1.78 15.23
CA GLU A 28 -4.12 -1.53 16.20
C GLU A 28 -5.11 -0.49 15.65
N HIS A 29 -6.40 -0.83 15.70
CA HIS A 29 -7.51 0.03 15.24
C HIS A 29 -7.35 0.59 13.82
N VAL A 30 -6.73 -0.20 12.89
CA VAL A 30 -6.51 0.24 11.51
C VAL A 30 -7.83 0.22 10.75
N ASN A 31 -8.14 1.37 10.12
CA ASN A 31 -9.26 1.52 9.19
C ASN A 31 -8.71 1.89 7.81
N LEU A 32 -9.13 1.16 6.76
CA LEU A 32 -8.70 1.39 5.39
C LEU A 32 -9.82 1.01 4.44
N ARG A 33 -10.16 1.87 3.51
CA ARG A 33 -11.11 1.59 2.43
C ARG A 33 -10.46 1.80 1.08
N LEU A 34 -10.77 0.93 0.13
CA LEU A 34 -10.38 1.10 -1.26
C LEU A 34 -11.61 0.91 -2.14
N HIS A 35 -11.81 1.84 -3.06
CA HIS A 35 -12.85 1.74 -4.07
C HIS A 35 -12.27 1.24 -5.39
N LYS A 36 -13.15 0.68 -6.23
CA LYS A 36 -12.75 0.20 -7.56
C LYS A 36 -12.19 1.37 -8.39
N GLY A 37 -11.04 1.16 -9.02
CA GLY A 37 -10.35 2.16 -9.82
C GLY A 37 -9.59 3.22 -9.02
N GLU A 38 -9.64 3.17 -7.67
CA GLU A 38 -8.92 4.09 -6.79
C GLU A 38 -7.48 3.63 -6.54
N ILE A 39 -6.53 4.56 -6.58
CA ILE A 39 -5.14 4.35 -6.19
C ILE A 39 -4.91 5.02 -4.84
N VAL A 40 -4.74 4.22 -3.78
CA VAL A 40 -4.51 4.69 -2.42
C VAL A 40 -3.05 4.50 -2.04
N GLY A 41 -2.38 5.58 -1.66
CA GLY A 41 -1.04 5.55 -1.09
C GLY A 41 -1.09 5.21 0.41
N LEU A 42 -0.34 4.21 0.84
CA LEU A 42 -0.12 3.88 2.25
C LEU A 42 1.30 4.28 2.61
N VAL A 43 1.46 5.39 3.32
CA VAL A 43 2.76 6.01 3.60
C VAL A 43 3.10 6.02 5.09
N GLY A 44 4.39 6.15 5.41
CA GLY A 44 4.88 6.22 6.79
C GLY A 44 6.31 5.70 6.91
N GLU A 45 6.94 5.92 8.06
CA GLU A 45 8.30 5.43 8.35
C GLU A 45 8.41 3.90 8.23
N SER A 46 9.64 3.39 8.03
CA SER A 46 9.91 1.95 8.11
C SER A 46 9.49 1.43 9.50
N GLY A 47 8.86 0.26 9.55
CA GLY A 47 8.32 -0.28 10.80
C GLY A 47 6.96 0.27 11.23
N SER A 48 6.31 1.14 10.46
CA SER A 48 4.96 1.64 10.79
C SER A 48 3.83 0.62 10.61
N GLY A 49 4.10 -0.58 10.08
CA GLY A 49 3.10 -1.66 9.94
C GLY A 49 2.52 -1.83 8.52
N LYS A 50 2.95 -1.06 7.52
CA LYS A 50 2.40 -1.07 6.14
C LYS A 50 2.42 -2.47 5.49
N SER A 51 3.59 -3.11 5.44
CA SER A 51 3.72 -4.45 4.85
C SER A 51 3.02 -5.52 5.70
N VAL A 52 2.93 -5.33 7.03
CA VAL A 52 2.16 -6.23 7.89
C VAL A 52 0.68 -6.21 7.53
N LEU A 53 0.13 -5.01 7.30
CA LEU A 53 -1.25 -4.85 6.85
C LEU A 53 -1.50 -5.57 5.51
N SER A 54 -0.61 -5.36 4.53
CA SER A 54 -0.75 -5.97 3.20
C SER A 54 -0.68 -7.51 3.24
N TYR A 55 0.24 -8.06 4.02
CA TYR A 55 0.36 -9.51 4.18
C TYR A 55 -0.84 -10.13 4.91
N ALA A 56 -1.42 -9.39 5.88
CA ALA A 56 -2.65 -9.81 6.52
C ALA A 56 -3.83 -9.87 5.54
N MET A 57 -3.98 -8.88 4.64
CA MET A 57 -5.03 -8.88 3.61
C MET A 57 -4.90 -10.05 2.62
N LEU A 58 -3.68 -10.53 2.40
CA LEU A 58 -3.42 -11.71 1.58
C LEU A 58 -3.50 -13.04 2.35
N GLY A 59 -3.59 -12.99 3.69
CA GLY A 59 -3.55 -14.19 4.52
C GLY A 59 -2.21 -14.94 4.44
N ILE A 60 -1.10 -14.20 4.25
CA ILE A 60 0.29 -14.72 4.19
C ILE A 60 1.13 -14.20 5.37
N SER A 61 0.48 -13.78 6.45
CA SER A 61 1.17 -13.36 7.67
C SER A 61 2.01 -14.49 8.26
N ASP A 62 3.07 -14.13 8.99
CA ASP A 62 3.90 -15.06 9.73
C ASP A 62 3.06 -15.92 10.68
N ALA A 63 3.53 -17.15 10.97
CA ALA A 63 2.86 -18.08 11.88
C ALA A 63 2.74 -17.54 13.32
N ALA A 64 3.59 -16.60 13.73
CA ALA A 64 3.52 -15.92 15.03
C ALA A 64 2.44 -14.83 15.07
N ALA A 65 1.88 -14.43 13.92
CA ALA A 65 0.84 -13.41 13.82
C ALA A 65 -0.47 -13.89 14.46
N ARG A 66 -1.13 -13.00 15.18
CA ARG A 66 -2.48 -13.20 15.75
C ARG A 66 -3.32 -11.96 15.50
N VAL A 67 -4.45 -12.15 14.84
CA VAL A 67 -5.48 -11.11 14.72
C VAL A 67 -6.09 -10.88 16.09
N THR A 68 -6.16 -9.64 16.53
CA THR A 68 -6.72 -9.24 17.83
C THR A 68 -8.15 -8.73 17.73
N GLY A 69 -8.57 -8.32 16.54
CA GLY A 69 -9.94 -7.84 16.29
C GLY A 69 -10.11 -7.20 14.93
N GLY A 70 -11.31 -6.77 14.64
CA GLY A 70 -11.69 -6.09 13.41
C GLY A 70 -12.18 -7.02 12.31
N THR A 71 -12.43 -6.44 11.13
CA THR A 71 -12.87 -7.13 9.91
C THR A 71 -12.09 -6.63 8.71
N ALA A 72 -11.99 -7.45 7.66
CA ALA A 72 -11.40 -7.08 6.38
C ALA A 72 -12.27 -7.63 5.23
N MET A 73 -13.27 -6.86 4.85
CA MET A 73 -14.25 -7.26 3.83
C MET A 73 -13.71 -6.98 2.43
N PHE A 74 -13.60 -8.00 1.60
CA PHE A 74 -13.26 -7.90 0.19
C PHE A 74 -14.39 -8.50 -0.66
N GLY A 75 -15.08 -7.68 -1.43
CA GLY A 75 -16.18 -8.13 -2.27
C GLY A 75 -17.29 -8.90 -1.51
N GLY A 76 -17.51 -8.60 -0.22
CA GLY A 76 -18.48 -9.28 0.65
C GLY A 76 -17.95 -10.49 1.42
N LEU A 77 -16.67 -10.87 1.23
CA LEU A 77 -15.99 -11.93 1.98
C LEU A 77 -15.06 -11.32 3.04
N ASP A 78 -15.15 -11.79 4.28
CA ASP A 78 -14.18 -11.41 5.31
C ASP A 78 -12.88 -12.23 5.17
N LEU A 79 -11.79 -11.54 4.78
CA LEU A 79 -10.48 -12.16 4.55
C LEU A 79 -9.86 -12.72 5.84
N LEU A 80 -10.22 -12.18 7.02
CA LEU A 80 -9.63 -12.60 8.31
C LEU A 80 -10.18 -13.95 8.77
N THR A 81 -11.40 -14.29 8.39
CA THR A 81 -12.09 -15.52 8.77
C THR A 81 -12.16 -16.55 7.64
N ALA A 82 -11.77 -16.14 6.42
CA ALA A 82 -11.77 -17.01 5.26
C ALA A 82 -10.81 -18.21 5.40
N SER A 83 -11.21 -19.36 4.87
CA SER A 83 -10.36 -20.55 4.86
C SER A 83 -9.10 -20.35 4.02
N GLN A 84 -8.01 -21.03 4.36
CA GLN A 84 -6.78 -20.98 3.54
C GLN A 84 -7.01 -21.42 2.09
N ARG A 85 -7.96 -22.32 1.85
CA ARG A 85 -8.35 -22.72 0.49
C ARG A 85 -8.99 -21.55 -0.26
N THR A 86 -9.93 -20.86 0.37
CA THR A 86 -10.60 -19.68 -0.21
C THR A 86 -9.58 -18.57 -0.50
N LEU A 87 -8.69 -18.27 0.46
CA LEU A 87 -7.62 -17.29 0.27
C LEU A 87 -6.65 -17.68 -0.86
N ALA A 88 -6.30 -18.98 -0.98
CA ALA A 88 -5.46 -19.48 -2.07
C ALA A 88 -6.12 -19.34 -3.44
N ASP A 89 -7.45 -19.42 -3.51
CA ASP A 89 -8.20 -19.21 -4.76
C ASP A 89 -8.35 -17.73 -5.13
N LEU A 90 -8.32 -16.82 -4.14
CA LEU A 90 -8.33 -15.37 -4.36
C LEU A 90 -6.96 -14.82 -4.77
N ARG A 91 -5.88 -15.34 -4.14
CA ARG A 91 -4.50 -14.85 -4.40
C ARG A 91 -4.10 -15.09 -5.85
N GLY A 92 -3.65 -14.04 -6.53
CA GLY A 92 -3.26 -14.03 -7.93
C GLY A 92 -4.43 -13.90 -8.92
N ARG A 93 -5.67 -14.20 -8.51
CA ARG A 93 -6.87 -14.07 -9.34
C ARG A 93 -7.62 -12.78 -9.09
N GLU A 94 -8.00 -12.53 -7.83
CA GLU A 94 -8.81 -11.38 -7.42
C GLU A 94 -7.99 -10.34 -6.67
N ILE A 95 -7.03 -10.82 -5.85
CA ILE A 95 -6.10 -9.99 -5.08
C ILE A 95 -4.69 -10.43 -5.47
N SER A 96 -3.87 -9.49 -5.92
CA SER A 96 -2.48 -9.76 -6.28
C SER A 96 -1.53 -8.78 -5.61
N MET A 97 -0.25 -9.16 -5.55
CA MET A 97 0.78 -8.36 -4.90
C MET A 97 2.05 -8.28 -5.74
N ILE A 98 2.61 -7.07 -5.80
CA ILE A 98 3.98 -6.80 -6.24
C ILE A 98 4.83 -6.68 -4.98
N PHE A 99 5.83 -7.55 -4.82
CA PHE A 99 6.72 -7.59 -3.65
C PHE A 99 7.87 -6.59 -3.80
N GLN A 100 8.45 -6.18 -2.70
CA GLN A 100 9.53 -5.20 -2.62
C GLN A 100 10.78 -5.62 -3.41
N SER A 101 11.14 -6.91 -3.44
CA SER A 101 12.36 -7.40 -4.09
C SER A 101 12.03 -8.40 -5.20
N PRO A 102 12.15 -8.02 -6.49
CA PRO A 102 11.83 -8.91 -7.60
C PRO A 102 12.77 -10.13 -7.66
N ARG A 103 14.05 -9.97 -7.30
CA ARG A 103 15.03 -11.08 -7.35
C ARG A 103 14.74 -12.19 -6.36
N THR A 104 14.15 -11.86 -5.20
CA THR A 104 13.76 -12.88 -4.19
C THR A 104 12.36 -13.43 -4.44
N ALA A 105 11.51 -12.69 -5.14
CA ALA A 105 10.16 -13.12 -5.48
C ALA A 105 10.12 -14.09 -6.68
N LEU A 106 11.03 -13.91 -7.65
CA LEU A 106 11.13 -14.78 -8.81
C LEU A 106 11.88 -16.07 -8.49
N ASN A 107 11.39 -17.20 -9.02
CA ASN A 107 12.06 -18.49 -8.87
C ASN A 107 13.29 -18.55 -9.80
N PRO A 108 14.54 -18.63 -9.27
CA PRO A 108 15.75 -18.52 -10.08
C PRO A 108 16.00 -19.72 -11.02
N ILE A 109 15.38 -20.88 -10.74
CA ILE A 109 15.57 -22.12 -11.52
C ILE A 109 14.43 -22.37 -12.53
N ARG A 110 13.50 -21.43 -12.70
CA ARG A 110 12.41 -21.50 -13.68
C ARG A 110 12.48 -20.34 -14.64
N THR A 111 12.18 -20.62 -15.91
CA THR A 111 12.11 -19.55 -16.91
C THR A 111 10.95 -18.60 -16.63
N ILE A 112 11.07 -17.37 -17.12
CA ILE A 112 10.11 -16.29 -16.91
C ILE A 112 8.71 -16.67 -17.38
N GLY A 113 8.61 -17.19 -18.59
CA GLY A 113 7.33 -17.59 -19.18
C GLY A 113 6.62 -18.68 -18.39
N LEU A 114 7.36 -19.69 -17.92
CA LEU A 114 6.78 -20.76 -17.11
C LEU A 114 6.26 -20.27 -15.76
N GLN A 115 6.88 -19.24 -15.16
CA GLN A 115 6.38 -18.65 -13.90
C GLN A 115 5.05 -17.92 -14.12
N ILE A 116 4.89 -17.22 -15.25
CA ILE A 116 3.61 -16.59 -15.63
C ILE A 116 2.57 -17.67 -15.94
N GLU A 117 2.94 -18.72 -16.67
CA GLU A 117 2.03 -19.83 -16.96
C GLU A 117 1.56 -20.56 -15.70
N ASP A 118 2.42 -20.71 -14.67
CA ASP A 118 2.02 -21.34 -13.41
C ASP A 118 0.84 -20.62 -12.75
N VAL A 119 0.87 -19.28 -12.75
CA VAL A 119 -0.23 -18.45 -12.23
C VAL A 119 -1.47 -18.60 -13.11
N LEU A 120 -1.32 -18.48 -14.43
CA LEU A 120 -2.42 -18.66 -15.38
C LEU A 120 -3.05 -20.05 -15.27
N ARG A 121 -2.25 -21.10 -15.14
CA ARG A 121 -2.70 -22.49 -15.00
C ARG A 121 -3.41 -22.74 -13.68
N ARG A 122 -2.89 -22.16 -12.58
CA ARG A 122 -3.52 -22.25 -11.25
C ARG A 122 -4.92 -21.66 -11.23
N HIS A 123 -5.14 -20.58 -11.99
CA HIS A 123 -6.38 -19.84 -12.06
C HIS A 123 -7.11 -19.99 -13.40
N ALA A 124 -6.67 -20.93 -14.26
CA ALA A 124 -7.41 -21.28 -15.47
C ALA A 124 -8.80 -21.78 -15.05
N VAL A 125 -9.69 -20.81 -14.91
CA VAL A 125 -11.12 -21.06 -14.73
C VAL A 125 -11.55 -21.79 -15.98
N ALA A 126 -12.28 -22.87 -15.82
CA ALA A 126 -13.12 -23.41 -16.90
C ALA A 126 -13.92 -22.22 -17.40
N THR A 127 -13.55 -21.69 -18.56
CA THR A 127 -14.30 -20.60 -19.18
C THR A 127 -15.73 -21.07 -19.27
N ARG A 128 -16.68 -20.23 -18.82
CA ARG A 128 -18.14 -20.52 -18.87
C ARG A 128 -18.65 -20.88 -20.28
N THR A 129 -17.79 -20.94 -21.27
CA THR A 129 -18.01 -21.29 -22.69
C THR A 129 -17.74 -22.76 -23.02
N GLY A 130 -17.60 -23.66 -22.03
CA GLY A 130 -17.60 -25.11 -22.26
C GLY A 130 -16.40 -25.71 -22.99
N THR A 131 -15.39 -24.93 -23.35
CA THR A 131 -14.10 -25.45 -23.86
C THR A 131 -13.19 -25.65 -22.66
N GLY A 132 -12.68 -26.85 -22.49
CA GLY A 132 -11.86 -27.27 -21.35
C GLY A 132 -10.64 -26.37 -21.06
N PRO A 133 -9.90 -26.63 -19.97
CA PRO A 133 -8.80 -25.76 -19.54
C PRO A 133 -7.85 -25.50 -20.70
N GLU A 134 -7.56 -24.22 -20.97
CA GLU A 134 -6.56 -23.82 -21.97
C GLU A 134 -5.26 -24.56 -21.68
N ARG A 135 -4.87 -25.47 -22.58
CA ARG A 135 -3.65 -26.25 -22.47
C ARG A 135 -2.67 -25.87 -23.58
N GLY A 136 -1.41 -25.77 -23.26
CA GLY A 136 -0.35 -25.61 -24.26
C GLY A 136 -0.26 -24.19 -24.85
N ARG A 137 -0.48 -24.07 -26.16
CA ARG A 137 -0.27 -22.80 -26.90
C ARG A 137 -1.01 -21.60 -26.32
N GLY A 138 -2.22 -21.77 -25.83
CA GLY A 138 -3.00 -20.67 -25.25
C GLY A 138 -2.37 -20.07 -23.98
N LEU A 139 -1.72 -20.89 -23.13
CA LEU A 139 -1.02 -20.38 -21.95
C LEU A 139 0.28 -19.66 -22.36
N HIS A 140 1.03 -20.21 -23.30
CA HIS A 140 2.22 -19.58 -23.85
C HIS A 140 1.90 -18.20 -24.44
N ASP A 141 0.92 -18.11 -25.33
CA ASP A 141 0.53 -16.86 -25.97
C ASP A 141 0.09 -15.79 -24.93
N ARG A 142 -0.64 -16.21 -23.88
CA ARG A 142 -1.02 -15.33 -22.78
C ARG A 142 0.17 -14.87 -21.94
N ALA A 143 1.15 -15.76 -21.68
CA ALA A 143 2.36 -15.41 -20.96
C ALA A 143 3.22 -14.41 -21.75
N VAL A 144 3.38 -14.63 -23.04
CA VAL A 144 4.06 -13.70 -23.96
C VAL A 144 3.31 -12.36 -24.02
N GLN A 145 1.97 -12.38 -24.08
CA GLN A 145 1.18 -11.16 -24.07
C GLN A 145 1.34 -10.38 -22.74
N ALA A 146 1.40 -11.09 -21.59
CA ALA A 146 1.65 -10.44 -20.29
C ALA A 146 3.04 -9.75 -20.25
N LEU A 147 4.07 -10.38 -20.86
CA LEU A 147 5.40 -9.75 -21.00
C LEU A 147 5.36 -8.52 -21.91
N ARG A 148 4.57 -8.55 -22.98
CA ARG A 148 4.38 -7.42 -23.88
C ARG A 148 3.68 -6.26 -23.20
N GLU A 149 2.64 -6.51 -22.39
CA GLU A 149 1.89 -5.50 -21.64
C GLU A 149 2.77 -4.73 -20.65
N VAL A 150 3.83 -5.36 -20.12
CA VAL A 150 4.79 -4.69 -19.22
C VAL A 150 6.03 -4.16 -19.97
N ALA A 151 5.96 -4.04 -21.29
CA ALA A 151 7.01 -3.50 -22.15
C ALA A 151 8.36 -4.24 -22.00
N ILE A 152 8.35 -5.57 -21.92
CA ILE A 152 9.55 -6.41 -22.08
C ILE A 152 9.86 -6.48 -23.58
N ALA A 153 11.09 -6.08 -23.96
CA ALA A 153 11.57 -6.23 -25.33
C ALA A 153 11.75 -7.72 -25.68
N ASP A 154 11.42 -8.10 -26.92
CA ASP A 154 11.52 -9.46 -27.44
C ASP A 154 10.87 -10.52 -26.52
N PRO A 155 9.56 -10.37 -26.20
CA PRO A 155 8.88 -11.16 -25.17
C PRO A 155 8.92 -12.67 -25.48
N GLU A 156 8.91 -13.08 -26.75
CA GLU A 156 9.05 -14.47 -27.17
C GLU A 156 10.40 -15.06 -26.76
N CYS A 157 11.48 -14.32 -26.98
CA CYS A 157 12.82 -14.73 -26.56
C CYS A 157 12.93 -14.73 -25.04
N ARG A 158 12.45 -13.67 -24.38
CA ARG A 158 12.51 -13.51 -22.92
C ARG A 158 11.63 -14.48 -22.16
N TYR A 159 10.61 -15.04 -22.77
CA TYR A 159 9.83 -16.13 -22.19
C TYR A 159 10.72 -17.31 -21.73
N HIS A 160 11.77 -17.64 -22.48
CA HIS A 160 12.71 -18.72 -22.20
C HIS A 160 13.86 -18.32 -21.27
N ALA A 161 14.03 -17.03 -20.97
CA ALA A 161 15.09 -16.53 -20.10
C ALA A 161 14.83 -16.87 -18.62
N TYR A 162 15.90 -16.98 -17.85
CA TYR A 162 15.88 -17.11 -16.40
C TYR A 162 16.00 -15.72 -15.72
N PRO A 163 15.55 -15.56 -14.47
CA PRO A 163 15.66 -14.28 -13.76
C PRO A 163 17.06 -13.67 -13.70
N PHE A 164 18.10 -14.50 -13.57
CA PHE A 164 19.50 -14.06 -13.48
C PHE A 164 20.06 -13.52 -14.83
N GLU A 165 19.39 -13.81 -15.94
CA GLU A 165 19.74 -13.29 -17.28
C GLU A 165 19.12 -11.91 -17.55
N LEU A 166 18.33 -11.38 -16.61
CA LEU A 166 17.60 -10.12 -16.74
C LEU A 166 18.21 -9.03 -15.86
N SER A 167 18.08 -7.77 -16.29
CA SER A 167 18.36 -6.60 -15.45
C SER A 167 17.35 -6.48 -14.29
N GLY A 168 17.69 -5.69 -13.25
CA GLY A 168 16.78 -5.46 -12.13
C GLY A 168 15.43 -4.89 -12.55
N GLY A 169 15.42 -3.89 -13.43
CA GLY A 169 14.18 -3.32 -13.98
C GLY A 169 13.37 -4.31 -14.84
N MET A 170 14.03 -5.22 -15.56
CA MET A 170 13.33 -6.29 -16.28
C MET A 170 12.71 -7.30 -15.30
N CYS A 171 13.43 -7.72 -14.26
CA CYS A 171 12.88 -8.59 -13.22
C CYS A 171 11.66 -7.95 -12.55
N GLN A 172 11.70 -6.62 -12.30
CA GLN A 172 10.57 -5.87 -11.76
C GLN A 172 9.36 -5.92 -12.70
N ARG A 173 9.54 -5.67 -13.98
CA ARG A 173 8.49 -5.76 -15.01
C ARG A 173 7.91 -7.17 -15.11
N VAL A 174 8.74 -8.20 -15.01
CA VAL A 174 8.28 -9.60 -14.97
C VAL A 174 7.43 -9.87 -13.74
N MET A 175 7.82 -9.39 -12.56
CA MET A 175 7.02 -9.53 -11.34
C MET A 175 5.66 -8.83 -11.48
N ILE A 176 5.63 -7.65 -12.13
CA ILE A 176 4.38 -6.95 -12.46
C ILE A 176 3.54 -7.79 -13.43
N ALA A 177 4.15 -8.39 -14.47
CA ALA A 177 3.44 -9.27 -15.41
C ALA A 177 2.79 -10.46 -14.69
N ILE A 178 3.52 -11.12 -13.78
CA ILE A 178 3.01 -12.22 -12.95
C ILE A 178 1.83 -11.74 -12.09
N ALA A 179 1.97 -10.60 -11.41
CA ALA A 179 0.93 -10.05 -10.55
C ALA A 179 -0.36 -9.70 -11.33
N LEU A 180 -0.23 -9.25 -12.58
CA LEU A 180 -1.34 -8.80 -13.41
C LEU A 180 -1.88 -9.85 -14.39
N ALA A 181 -1.28 -11.03 -14.45
CA ALA A 181 -1.58 -12.09 -15.44
C ALA A 181 -3.06 -12.52 -15.42
N CYS A 182 -3.70 -12.54 -14.26
CA CYS A 182 -5.11 -12.90 -14.09
C CYS A 182 -6.06 -11.70 -14.02
N ARG A 183 -5.58 -10.48 -14.25
CA ARG A 183 -6.37 -9.23 -14.19
C ARG A 183 -7.10 -9.08 -12.85
N PRO A 184 -6.37 -8.98 -11.72
CA PRO A 184 -6.98 -8.90 -10.41
C PRO A 184 -7.83 -7.63 -10.24
N GLY A 185 -8.83 -7.69 -9.35
CA GLY A 185 -9.62 -6.51 -8.96
C GLY A 185 -8.89 -5.60 -7.97
N LEU A 186 -7.97 -6.18 -7.15
CA LEU A 186 -7.14 -5.47 -6.18
C LEU A 186 -5.66 -5.79 -6.41
N LEU A 187 -4.85 -4.75 -6.58
CA LEU A 187 -3.40 -4.83 -6.59
C LEU A 187 -2.83 -4.20 -5.31
N ILE A 188 -1.95 -4.92 -4.63
CA ILE A 188 -1.13 -4.37 -3.56
C ILE A 188 0.31 -4.26 -4.09
N ALA A 189 0.86 -3.05 -4.14
CA ALA A 189 2.22 -2.80 -4.59
C ALA A 189 3.08 -2.35 -3.39
N ASP A 190 3.88 -3.26 -2.84
CA ASP A 190 4.71 -3.02 -1.66
C ASP A 190 6.11 -2.57 -2.10
N GLU A 191 6.35 -1.26 -2.01
CA GLU A 191 7.60 -0.60 -2.41
C GLU A 191 8.11 -1.05 -3.80
N PRO A 192 7.30 -0.99 -4.86
CA PRO A 192 7.59 -1.63 -6.15
C PRO A 192 8.75 -1.02 -6.91
N THR A 193 9.33 0.07 -6.41
CA THR A 193 10.43 0.81 -7.07
C THR A 193 11.71 0.82 -6.23
N THR A 194 11.73 0.16 -5.07
CA THR A 194 12.92 0.11 -4.21
C THR A 194 14.11 -0.53 -4.93
N GLY A 195 15.24 0.18 -4.90
CA GLY A 195 16.49 -0.27 -5.52
C GLY A 195 16.59 -0.04 -7.04
N LEU A 196 15.65 0.73 -7.62
CA LEU A 196 15.71 1.20 -9.01
C LEU A 196 16.24 2.64 -9.07
N ASP A 197 16.88 2.99 -10.19
CA ASP A 197 17.22 4.37 -10.48
C ASP A 197 15.96 5.21 -10.78
N VAL A 198 16.05 6.54 -10.64
CA VAL A 198 14.90 7.47 -10.74
C VAL A 198 14.15 7.32 -12.07
N THR A 199 14.85 7.15 -13.20
CA THR A 199 14.22 7.02 -14.52
C THR A 199 13.44 5.71 -14.63
N THR A 200 14.03 4.61 -14.18
CA THR A 200 13.36 3.29 -14.16
C THR A 200 12.19 3.28 -13.17
N GLN A 201 12.34 3.97 -12.05
CA GLN A 201 11.28 4.13 -11.03
C GLN A 201 10.04 4.80 -11.64
N ALA A 202 10.21 5.96 -12.30
CA ALA A 202 9.10 6.65 -12.97
C ALA A 202 8.43 5.75 -14.02
N ALA A 203 9.21 5.09 -14.89
CA ALA A 203 8.67 4.20 -15.91
C ALA A 203 7.91 2.98 -15.34
N VAL A 204 8.31 2.46 -14.17
CA VAL A 204 7.59 1.38 -13.49
C VAL A 204 6.29 1.90 -12.86
N MET A 205 6.31 3.10 -12.27
CA MET A 205 5.11 3.71 -11.70
C MET A 205 4.07 4.06 -12.77
N ASP A 206 4.49 4.67 -13.87
CA ASP A 206 3.62 4.96 -15.02
C ASP A 206 2.96 3.68 -15.57
N LEU A 207 3.74 2.60 -15.67
CA LEU A 207 3.23 1.30 -16.10
C LEU A 207 2.16 0.76 -15.15
N ILE A 208 2.44 0.71 -13.84
CA ILE A 208 1.50 0.18 -12.84
C ILE A 208 0.22 1.02 -12.82
N THR A 209 0.35 2.34 -12.73
CA THR A 209 -0.80 3.26 -12.61
C THR A 209 -1.60 3.34 -13.90
N GLY A 210 -0.94 3.31 -15.06
CA GLY A 210 -1.60 3.23 -16.37
C GLY A 210 -2.47 1.98 -16.49
N LEU A 211 -1.93 0.80 -16.17
CA LEU A 211 -2.68 -0.47 -16.18
C LEU A 211 -3.78 -0.50 -15.11
N ALA A 212 -3.54 0.10 -13.93
CA ALA A 212 -4.54 0.18 -12.88
C ALA A 212 -5.75 1.01 -13.31
N ARG A 213 -5.52 2.18 -13.92
CA ARG A 213 -6.59 3.06 -14.42
C ARG A 213 -7.32 2.46 -15.62
N GLU A 214 -6.60 1.88 -16.60
CA GLU A 214 -7.19 1.22 -17.76
C GLU A 214 -8.14 0.07 -17.34
N ARG A 215 -7.73 -0.73 -16.35
CA ARG A 215 -8.49 -1.89 -15.89
C ARG A 215 -9.46 -1.60 -14.75
N GLN A 216 -9.57 -0.34 -14.31
CA GLN A 216 -10.37 0.07 -13.16
C GLN A 216 -10.06 -0.77 -11.90
N MET A 217 -8.79 -1.07 -11.69
CA MET A 217 -8.29 -1.89 -10.60
C MET A 217 -8.08 -1.03 -9.35
N ALA A 218 -8.59 -1.48 -8.21
CA ALA A 218 -8.23 -0.88 -6.93
C ALA A 218 -6.75 -1.14 -6.65
N THR A 219 -6.01 -0.12 -6.24
CA THR A 219 -4.56 -0.27 -6.00
C THR A 219 -4.17 0.30 -4.64
N LEU A 220 -3.56 -0.53 -3.80
CA LEU A 220 -2.89 -0.10 -2.57
C LEU A 220 -1.40 0.04 -2.86
N PHE A 221 -0.93 1.27 -2.95
CA PHE A 221 0.47 1.58 -3.21
C PHE A 221 1.19 1.89 -1.89
N ILE A 222 2.09 1.01 -1.47
CA ILE A 222 2.86 1.16 -0.24
C ILE A 222 4.22 1.76 -0.56
N THR A 223 4.54 2.86 0.09
CA THR A 223 5.84 3.54 -0.08
C THR A 223 6.23 4.33 1.17
N HIS A 224 7.51 4.59 1.33
CA HIS A 224 8.02 5.59 2.26
C HIS A 224 8.29 6.94 1.58
N ASP A 225 8.18 7.00 0.25
CA ASP A 225 8.38 8.19 -0.56
C ASP A 225 7.05 8.93 -0.77
N LEU A 226 6.96 10.10 -0.12
CA LEU A 226 5.80 10.98 -0.22
C LEU A 226 5.67 11.65 -1.58
N GLY A 227 6.78 11.92 -2.26
CA GLY A 227 6.79 12.52 -3.59
C GLY A 227 6.10 11.59 -4.60
N LEU A 228 6.46 10.31 -4.60
CA LEU A 228 5.78 9.30 -5.42
C LEU A 228 4.28 9.17 -5.07
N ALA A 229 3.95 9.16 -3.77
CA ALA A 229 2.55 9.11 -3.36
C ALA A 229 1.77 10.35 -3.81
N ALA A 230 2.41 11.53 -3.79
CA ALA A 230 1.80 12.78 -4.27
C ALA A 230 1.48 12.76 -5.77
N GLU A 231 2.36 12.16 -6.55
CA GLU A 231 2.24 12.12 -8.01
C GLU A 231 1.22 11.08 -8.50
N TYR A 232 1.21 9.89 -7.89
CA TYR A 232 0.49 8.74 -8.44
C TYR A 232 -0.80 8.35 -7.70
N CYS A 233 -1.01 8.80 -6.46
CA CYS A 233 -2.15 8.38 -5.65
C CYS A 233 -3.28 9.41 -5.64
N ASP A 234 -4.52 8.91 -5.65
CA ASP A 234 -5.73 9.74 -5.56
C ASP A 234 -5.96 10.18 -4.10
N ARG A 235 -5.67 9.29 -3.15
CA ARG A 235 -5.80 9.49 -1.70
C ARG A 235 -4.61 8.85 -0.98
N ILE A 236 -4.25 9.43 0.16
CA ILE A 236 -3.16 8.92 0.98
C ILE A 236 -3.67 8.57 2.38
N VAL A 237 -3.21 7.45 2.90
CA VAL A 237 -3.36 7.02 4.29
C VAL A 237 -1.98 7.02 4.93
N VAL A 238 -1.82 7.79 6.00
CA VAL A 238 -0.56 7.90 6.74
C VAL A 238 -0.57 6.93 7.92
N MET A 239 0.44 6.07 8.00
CA MET A 239 0.61 5.13 9.10
C MET A 239 1.79 5.52 10.00
N HIS A 240 1.58 5.42 11.31
CA HIS A 240 2.61 5.57 12.32
C HIS A 240 2.50 4.47 13.37
N ALA A 241 3.56 3.72 13.57
CA ALA A 241 3.69 2.72 14.65
C ALA A 241 2.45 1.80 14.80
N GLY A 242 1.90 1.31 13.69
CA GLY A 242 0.75 0.40 13.66
C GLY A 242 -0.63 1.05 13.64
N HIS A 243 -0.71 2.39 13.63
CA HIS A 243 -1.97 3.13 13.52
C HIS A 243 -2.08 3.85 12.18
N ALA A 244 -3.28 3.92 11.61
CA ALA A 244 -3.61 4.88 10.56
C ALA A 244 -3.95 6.20 11.24
N VAL A 245 -3.11 7.22 11.07
CA VAL A 245 -3.22 8.49 11.81
C VAL A 245 -3.91 9.59 11.02
N GLU A 246 -3.85 9.53 9.69
CA GLU A 246 -4.50 10.52 8.82
C GLU A 246 -4.86 9.88 7.48
N SER A 247 -5.99 10.26 6.89
CA SER A 247 -6.42 9.85 5.55
C SER A 247 -7.10 11.01 4.85
N ALA A 248 -6.62 11.37 3.66
CA ALA A 248 -7.20 12.46 2.87
C ALA A 248 -6.93 12.30 1.38
N PRO A 249 -7.72 12.93 0.49
CA PRO A 249 -7.34 13.15 -0.90
C PRO A 249 -5.93 13.75 -0.97
N THR A 250 -5.12 13.29 -1.90
CA THR A 250 -3.70 13.66 -1.98
C THR A 250 -3.48 15.16 -1.92
N LYS A 251 -4.20 15.93 -2.73
CA LYS A 251 -4.07 17.40 -2.73
C LYS A 251 -4.40 18.04 -1.37
N ALA A 252 -5.44 17.53 -0.70
CA ALA A 252 -5.84 18.04 0.61
C ALA A 252 -4.81 17.72 1.70
N LEU A 253 -4.23 16.52 1.66
CA LEU A 253 -3.18 16.12 2.61
C LEU A 253 -1.94 17.02 2.50
N PHE A 254 -1.48 17.29 1.28
CA PHE A 254 -0.28 18.11 1.05
C PHE A 254 -0.51 19.59 1.31
N SER A 255 -1.72 20.11 1.05
CA SER A 255 -2.03 21.53 1.31
C SER A 255 -2.30 21.84 2.79
N ALA A 256 -2.87 20.89 3.53
CA ALA A 256 -3.30 21.11 4.91
C ALA A 256 -3.21 19.81 5.74
N PRO A 257 -2.00 19.28 6.02
CA PRO A 257 -1.84 18.13 6.90
C PRO A 257 -2.39 18.45 8.29
N ARG A 258 -3.19 17.56 8.86
CA ARG A 258 -3.86 17.78 10.14
C ARG A 258 -3.21 17.04 11.30
N HIS A 259 -2.56 15.88 11.05
CA HIS A 259 -1.83 15.19 12.11
C HIS A 259 -0.41 15.77 12.24
N PRO A 260 0.08 16.07 13.47
CA PRO A 260 1.44 16.59 13.67
C PRO A 260 2.55 15.70 13.09
N TYR A 261 2.35 14.37 13.11
CA TYR A 261 3.28 13.44 12.46
C TYR A 261 3.32 13.61 10.94
N THR A 262 2.15 13.75 10.28
CA THR A 262 2.07 13.96 8.82
C THR A 262 2.81 15.21 8.40
N ALA A 263 2.62 16.32 9.12
CA ALA A 263 3.32 17.57 8.87
C ALA A 263 4.85 17.41 9.01
N ARG A 264 5.31 16.67 10.02
CA ARG A 264 6.72 16.38 10.22
C ARG A 264 7.28 15.45 9.14
N LEU A 265 6.53 14.44 8.72
CA LEU A 265 6.92 13.54 7.65
C LEU A 265 7.10 14.30 6.33
N MET A 266 6.20 15.24 6.03
CA MET A 266 6.30 16.13 4.85
C MET A 266 7.52 17.05 4.93
N SER A 267 7.79 17.68 6.08
CA SER A 267 8.97 18.56 6.24
C SER A 267 10.29 17.82 6.22
N SER A 268 10.30 16.49 6.28
CA SER A 268 11.49 15.65 6.12
C SER A 268 11.72 15.19 4.68
N THR A 269 10.83 15.55 3.74
CA THR A 269 10.91 15.13 2.33
C THR A 269 11.57 16.22 1.48
N PRO A 270 12.66 15.94 0.75
CA PRO A 270 13.44 16.96 0.01
C PRO A 270 12.62 17.78 -0.98
N ASP A 271 11.72 17.15 -1.70
CA ASP A 271 10.91 17.79 -2.77
C ASP A 271 9.88 18.80 -2.25
N GLN A 272 9.64 18.84 -0.94
CA GLN A 272 8.69 19.76 -0.29
C GLN A 272 9.38 21.03 0.25
N GLN A 273 10.72 21.05 0.28
CA GLN A 273 11.52 22.13 0.82
C GLN A 273 12.41 22.74 -0.25
N GLY A 274 12.47 24.06 -0.33
CA GLY A 274 13.27 24.77 -1.34
C GLY A 274 14.80 24.63 -1.16
N SER A 275 15.25 24.08 0.00
CA SER A 275 16.66 23.92 0.33
C SER A 275 16.89 22.72 1.24
N LEU A 276 18.00 22.01 1.04
CA LEU A 276 18.45 20.91 1.92
C LEU A 276 18.65 21.36 3.38
N ALA A 277 18.91 22.64 3.62
CA ALA A 277 19.07 23.20 4.97
C ALA A 277 17.74 23.29 5.75
N GLU A 278 16.61 23.21 5.08
CA GLU A 278 15.26 23.27 5.67
C GLU A 278 14.71 21.87 6.02
N LEU A 279 15.42 20.80 5.63
CA LEU A 279 15.04 19.43 5.97
C LEU A 279 15.13 19.21 7.47
N ALA A 280 13.98 18.97 8.11
CA ALA A 280 13.90 18.63 9.51
C ALA A 280 13.50 17.15 9.65
N PRO A 281 14.40 16.26 10.06
CA PRO A 281 14.05 14.86 10.28
C PRO A 281 12.97 14.75 11.35
N VAL A 282 12.13 13.72 11.24
CA VAL A 282 11.14 13.44 12.30
C VAL A 282 11.91 13.10 13.58
N PRO A 283 11.75 13.86 14.68
CA PRO A 283 12.58 13.70 15.87
C PRO A 283 12.34 12.36 16.57
N GLY A 284 13.37 11.80 17.20
CA GLY A 284 13.29 10.56 17.98
C GLY A 284 13.10 9.29 17.16
N ASN A 285 12.82 8.19 17.84
CA ASN A 285 12.62 6.87 17.24
C ASN A 285 11.16 6.43 17.35
N LEU A 286 10.78 5.42 16.54
CA LEU A 286 9.52 4.72 16.76
C LEU A 286 9.48 4.09 18.16
N PRO A 287 8.32 4.08 18.84
CA PRO A 287 8.19 3.43 20.14
C PRO A 287 8.46 1.92 20.01
N ASP A 288 9.02 1.31 21.06
CA ASP A 288 9.13 -0.15 21.10
C ASP A 288 7.72 -0.77 21.24
N LEU A 289 7.25 -1.38 20.16
CA LEU A 289 5.92 -1.99 20.09
C LEU A 289 5.75 -3.24 20.99
N ARG A 290 6.77 -3.63 21.74
CA ARG A 290 6.72 -4.72 22.75
C ARG A 290 6.35 -4.21 24.15
N ARG A 291 6.36 -2.91 24.38
CA ARG A 291 6.02 -2.33 25.67
C ARG A 291 4.58 -2.65 26.04
N SER A 292 4.35 -3.03 27.28
CA SER A 292 3.01 -3.27 27.86
C SER A 292 2.26 -1.98 28.20
N ASP A 293 3.01 -0.87 28.32
CA ASP A 293 2.53 0.48 28.64
C ASP A 293 2.51 1.41 27.41
N LEU A 294 2.33 0.84 26.20
CA LEU A 294 2.23 1.64 24.98
C LEU A 294 1.10 2.65 25.10
N PRO A 295 1.40 3.96 24.93
CA PRO A 295 0.36 4.97 24.92
C PRO A 295 -0.52 4.80 23.66
N ASN A 296 -1.81 5.13 23.81
CA ASN A 296 -2.74 5.04 22.68
C ASN A 296 -2.32 5.94 21.51
N CYS A 297 -1.86 7.16 21.78
CA CYS A 297 -1.18 7.97 20.75
C CYS A 297 0.31 7.59 20.70
N ARG A 298 0.70 6.70 19.79
CA ARG A 298 2.08 6.22 19.65
C ARG A 298 3.08 7.28 19.16
N PHE A 299 2.59 8.46 18.75
CA PHE A 299 3.41 9.62 18.41
C PHE A 299 3.67 10.55 19.61
N ILE A 300 3.07 10.31 20.78
CA ILE A 300 3.07 11.24 21.92
C ILE A 300 4.47 11.67 22.36
N GLU A 301 5.44 10.75 22.42
CA GLU A 301 6.83 11.03 22.85
C GLU A 301 7.60 11.92 21.86
N ARG A 302 7.10 12.06 20.63
CA ARG A 302 7.70 12.84 19.52
C ARG A 302 6.87 14.08 19.17
N CYS A 303 5.71 14.27 19.84
CA CYS A 303 4.74 15.29 19.50
C CYS A 303 4.92 16.55 20.34
N THR A 304 5.17 17.68 19.70
CA THR A 304 5.27 18.98 20.37
C THR A 304 3.93 19.53 20.88
N ARG A 305 2.80 18.89 20.51
CA ARG A 305 1.43 19.27 20.92
C ARG A 305 0.81 18.26 21.89
N ALA A 306 1.62 17.35 22.43
CA ALA A 306 1.13 16.31 23.34
C ALA A 306 0.57 16.93 24.63
N THR A 307 -0.55 16.36 25.10
CA THR A 307 -1.17 16.65 26.39
C THR A 307 -1.61 15.36 27.05
N ASP A 308 -2.06 15.39 28.29
CA ASP A 308 -2.49 14.20 29.05
C ASP A 308 -3.62 13.42 28.36
N VAL A 309 -4.50 14.09 27.59
CA VAL A 309 -5.56 13.41 26.84
C VAL A 309 -4.99 12.45 25.78
N CYS A 310 -3.79 12.70 25.27
CA CYS A 310 -3.14 11.83 24.28
C CYS A 310 -2.66 10.49 24.86
N GLN A 311 -2.58 10.35 26.18
CA GLN A 311 -2.30 9.08 26.85
C GLN A 311 -3.54 8.20 26.96
N GLY A 312 -4.73 8.81 26.93
CA GLY A 312 -6.02 8.14 26.99
C GLY A 312 -6.40 7.45 25.68
N SER A 313 -7.70 7.44 25.35
CA SER A 313 -8.18 6.84 24.11
C SER A 313 -7.71 7.63 22.88
N LEU A 314 -7.34 6.92 21.80
CA LEU A 314 -7.06 7.57 20.52
C LEU A 314 -8.39 7.94 19.82
N PRO A 315 -8.53 9.14 19.21
CA PRO A 315 -9.67 9.41 18.35
C PRO A 315 -9.65 8.42 17.17
N VAL A 316 -10.77 7.77 16.92
CA VAL A 316 -10.88 6.83 15.80
C VAL A 316 -10.85 7.62 14.50
N LEU A 317 -10.02 7.18 13.55
CA LEU A 317 -10.00 7.74 12.21
C LEU A 317 -11.39 7.56 11.57
N SER A 318 -12.16 8.66 11.50
CA SER A 318 -13.53 8.62 10.99
C SER A 318 -13.51 8.36 9.48
N SER A 319 -14.12 7.27 9.06
CA SER A 319 -14.27 6.93 7.65
C SER A 319 -15.34 7.75 6.91
N SER A 320 -16.07 8.62 7.61
CA SER A 320 -17.16 9.41 7.05
C SER A 320 -16.75 10.79 6.53
N SER A 321 -15.51 11.22 6.81
CA SER A 321 -14.98 12.50 6.30
C SER A 321 -13.95 12.26 5.21
N ASP A 322 -13.95 13.11 4.17
CA ASP A 322 -12.96 13.06 3.11
C ASP A 322 -11.53 13.32 3.61
N HIS A 323 -11.39 14.05 4.74
CA HIS A 323 -10.13 14.29 5.41
C HIS A 323 -10.25 13.87 6.89
N ALA A 324 -9.93 12.64 7.18
CA ALA A 324 -10.00 12.04 8.51
C ALA A 324 -8.66 12.11 9.24
N VAL A 325 -8.67 12.38 10.54
CA VAL A 325 -7.47 12.46 11.37
C VAL A 325 -7.72 11.84 12.75
N ALA A 326 -6.79 11.02 13.22
CA ALA A 326 -6.80 10.42 14.56
C ALA A 326 -5.90 11.23 15.50
N CYS A 327 -6.32 12.44 15.86
CA CYS A 327 -5.57 13.35 16.73
C CYS A 327 -6.53 14.22 17.56
N TRP A 328 -6.22 14.39 18.86
CA TRP A 328 -6.96 15.31 19.77
C TRP A 328 -6.63 16.77 19.50
N HIS A 329 -5.44 17.06 18.97
CA HIS A 329 -4.94 18.40 18.70
C HIS A 329 -4.54 18.55 17.23
N PRO A 330 -5.47 18.36 16.28
CA PRO A 330 -5.15 18.47 14.87
C PRO A 330 -4.64 19.87 14.55
N LEU A 331 -3.75 19.95 13.57
CA LEU A 331 -3.33 21.22 13.00
C LEU A 331 -4.54 21.86 12.29
N GLN A 332 -4.69 23.18 12.46
CA GLN A 332 -5.71 23.93 11.73
C GLN A 332 -5.24 24.11 10.28
N ALA A 333 -6.16 24.02 9.33
CA ALA A 333 -5.89 24.43 7.97
C ALA A 333 -5.47 25.91 7.99
N ILE A 334 -4.37 26.24 7.30
CA ILE A 334 -3.99 27.63 7.11
C ILE A 334 -5.09 28.24 6.23
N THR A 335 -6.06 28.92 6.84
CA THR A 335 -6.98 29.75 6.10
C THR A 335 -6.17 30.95 5.59
N SER A 336 -5.85 30.93 4.30
CA SER A 336 -5.37 32.11 3.59
C SER A 336 -6.53 33.12 3.51
N GLY A 337 -6.64 33.97 4.53
CA GLY A 337 -7.75 34.91 4.63
C GLY A 337 -7.55 35.87 5.81
N SER A 338 -6.83 36.96 5.56
CA SER A 338 -7.15 38.30 5.98
C SER A 338 -5.95 39.24 5.73
N SER A 339 -5.79 39.61 4.46
CA SER A 339 -5.20 40.89 4.11
C SER A 339 -6.34 41.89 4.03
N ASP A 340 -6.83 42.38 5.20
CA ASP A 340 -7.61 43.60 5.29
C ASP A 340 -7.55 44.03 6.75
N GLU A 341 -6.69 45.01 6.98
CA GLU A 341 -6.87 46.10 7.98
C GLU A 341 -5.48 46.71 8.27
N ALA A 342 -5.05 47.56 7.33
CA ALA A 342 -4.11 48.63 7.61
C ALA A 342 -4.38 49.81 6.67
N SER A 343 -5.53 50.42 6.83
CA SER A 343 -5.79 51.74 6.26
C SER A 343 -6.87 52.42 7.09
N ALA A 344 -6.48 52.99 8.22
CA ALA A 344 -7.15 54.13 8.86
C ALA A 344 -6.30 54.59 10.05
N HIS A 345 -5.46 55.60 9.84
CA HIS A 345 -5.42 56.81 10.61
C HIS A 345 -4.24 57.70 10.25
N ALA A 346 -4.63 58.88 9.75
CA ALA A 346 -4.05 60.21 9.66
C ALA A 346 -2.96 60.46 8.64
#